data_03974b7dbc27697c17e6f1e4a4f82abc
#
_entry.id   03974b7dbc27697c17e6f1e4a4f82abc
#
_cell.length_a   1.000
_cell.length_b   1.000
_cell.length_c   1.000
_cell.angle_alpha   90.00
_cell.angle_beta   90.00
_cell.angle_gamma   90.00
#
_symmetry.space_group_name_H-M   'P 1'
#
loop_
_entity.id
_entity.type
_entity.pdbx_description
1 polymer ?
#
loop_
_entity_poly.entity_id
_entity_poly.type
_entity_poly.pdbx_seq_one_letter_code
_entity_poly.pdbx_strand_id
1 'polypeptide(L)'
;MFHRPFFPFERHSRIFEKGDLKYVILNLLKDKPSHGYEIIRAMEDYFHGFYTPSAGSVYPTLQMLDDMGYLNSSERDGKKVYTITDEGKKFLKEQQEVIDKIKGQMKDWWHPRNVEEFHDTIDELRSLGRLVGRKAHHLKPEKWGQVKEIVSRACRDIEEILGKT
;
A
#
# COMPACT_ATOMS: atom_id res chain seq x y z
N MET A 1 16.55 -16.91 5.74
CA MET A 1 15.16 -17.39 5.55
C MET A 1 14.25 -16.38 6.23
N PHE A 2 13.83 -15.32 5.50
CA PHE A 2 13.05 -14.22 6.05
C PHE A 2 11.58 -14.63 6.11
N HIS A 3 11.07 -14.83 7.32
CA HIS A 3 9.64 -15.03 7.56
C HIS A 3 8.92 -13.70 7.25
N ARG A 4 8.09 -13.70 6.20
CA ARG A 4 7.12 -12.65 5.96
C ARG A 4 6.14 -12.61 7.14
N PRO A 5 5.80 -11.45 7.70
CA PRO A 5 4.70 -11.36 8.65
C PRO A 5 3.41 -11.78 7.95
N PHE A 6 2.79 -12.79 8.51
CA PHE A 6 1.51 -13.33 8.06
C PHE A 6 0.41 -12.37 8.53
N PHE A 7 -0.06 -11.51 7.63
CA PHE A 7 -1.35 -10.86 7.79
C PHE A 7 -2.38 -11.72 7.06
N PRO A 8 -3.38 -12.27 7.78
CA PRO A 8 -4.42 -13.08 7.18
C PRO A 8 -5.50 -12.19 6.56
N PHE A 9 -5.16 -11.37 5.58
CA PHE A 9 -6.14 -10.86 4.65
C PHE A 9 -6.18 -11.84 3.48
N GLU A 10 -7.11 -12.79 3.59
CA GLU A 10 -7.37 -13.75 2.54
C GLU A 10 -7.72 -13.06 1.23
N ARG A 11 -7.17 -13.61 0.22
CA ARG A 11 -7.22 -13.53 -1.23
C ARG A 11 -8.44 -12.89 -1.94
N HIS A 12 -9.27 -12.05 -1.32
CA HIS A 12 -10.53 -11.58 -1.94
C HIS A 12 -10.61 -10.08 -2.22
N SER A 13 -9.58 -9.30 -1.95
CA SER A 13 -9.57 -7.93 -2.44
C SER A 13 -8.20 -7.56 -2.98
N ARG A 14 -7.97 -7.87 -4.24
CA ARG A 14 -6.95 -7.13 -4.99
C ARG A 14 -7.46 -5.70 -5.06
N ILE A 15 -6.84 -4.81 -4.30
CA ILE A 15 -7.09 -3.36 -4.36
C ILE A 15 -6.94 -2.89 -5.81
N PHE A 16 -6.13 -3.59 -6.60
CA PHE A 16 -5.90 -3.36 -8.02
C PHE A 16 -6.11 -4.63 -8.82
N GLU A 17 -6.74 -4.51 -9.97
CA GLU A 17 -6.70 -5.52 -11.00
C GLU A 17 -5.25 -5.64 -11.56
N LYS A 18 -4.96 -6.79 -12.18
CA LYS A 18 -3.64 -7.01 -12.77
C LYS A 18 -3.43 -5.97 -13.88
N GLY A 19 -2.52 -5.03 -13.65
CA GLY A 19 -2.20 -3.96 -14.61
C GLY A 19 -2.60 -2.55 -14.17
N ASP A 20 -3.38 -2.38 -13.09
CA ASP A 20 -3.80 -1.06 -12.60
C ASP A 20 -2.65 -0.27 -11.98
N LEU A 21 -1.63 -0.96 -11.46
CA LEU A 21 -0.46 -0.35 -10.84
C LEU A 21 0.23 0.69 -11.72
N LYS A 22 0.24 0.48 -13.04
CA LYS A 22 0.81 1.43 -14.00
C LYS A 22 0.11 2.79 -13.99
N TYR A 23 -1.20 2.83 -13.86
CA TYR A 23 -1.97 4.07 -13.82
C TYR A 23 -1.74 4.83 -12.52
N VAL A 24 -1.63 4.11 -11.41
CA VAL A 24 -1.33 4.72 -10.10
C VAL A 24 0.07 5.31 -10.10
N ILE A 25 1.07 4.59 -10.61
CA ILE A 25 2.46 5.07 -10.72
C ILE A 25 2.52 6.33 -11.59
N LEU A 26 1.93 6.29 -12.79
CA LEU A 26 1.91 7.45 -13.68
C LEU A 26 1.20 8.65 -13.06
N ASN A 27 0.08 8.41 -12.35
CA ASN A 27 -0.65 9.49 -11.69
C ASN A 27 0.17 10.13 -10.55
N LEU A 28 0.93 9.35 -9.77
CA LEU A 28 1.83 9.88 -8.75
C LEU A 28 2.98 10.71 -9.35
N LEU A 29 3.52 10.27 -10.49
CA LEU A 29 4.61 10.96 -11.18
C LEU A 29 4.15 12.19 -11.96
N LYS A 30 2.83 12.44 -12.09
CA LYS A 30 2.29 13.62 -12.74
C LYS A 30 2.69 14.91 -12.04
N ASP A 31 2.77 14.87 -10.72
CA ASP A 31 2.99 16.05 -9.91
C ASP A 31 4.48 16.33 -9.67
N LYS A 32 5.32 15.30 -9.58
CA LYS A 32 6.76 15.45 -9.40
C LYS A 32 7.56 14.22 -9.82
N PRO A 33 8.79 14.38 -10.34
CA PRO A 33 9.75 13.30 -10.49
C PRO A 33 10.05 12.63 -9.14
N SER A 34 10.16 11.30 -9.13
CA SER A 34 10.38 10.56 -7.88
C SER A 34 11.27 9.34 -8.09
N HIS A 35 11.97 8.92 -7.04
CA HIS A 35 12.66 7.63 -7.00
C HIS A 35 11.67 6.48 -6.80
N GLY A 36 12.02 5.27 -7.23
CA GLY A 36 11.17 4.09 -7.05
C GLY A 36 10.76 3.84 -5.61
N TYR A 37 11.65 4.09 -4.66
CA TYR A 37 11.34 4.01 -3.22
C TYR A 37 10.33 5.07 -2.76
N GLU A 38 10.43 6.30 -3.26
CA GLU A 38 9.47 7.37 -2.95
C GLU A 38 8.08 7.06 -3.50
N ILE A 39 8.01 6.42 -4.68
CA ILE A 39 6.74 5.94 -5.26
C ILE A 39 6.10 4.89 -4.36
N ILE A 40 6.89 3.91 -3.87
CA ILE A 40 6.40 2.89 -2.93
C ILE A 40 5.85 3.55 -1.67
N ARG A 41 6.59 4.51 -1.11
CA ARG A 41 6.16 5.27 0.08
C ARG A 41 4.91 6.11 -0.17
N ALA A 42 4.87 6.83 -1.29
CA ALA A 42 3.71 7.63 -1.66
C ALA A 42 2.45 6.77 -1.83
N MET A 43 2.61 5.53 -2.33
CA MET A 43 1.51 4.58 -2.39
C MET A 43 1.12 4.08 -1.00
N GLU A 44 2.08 3.75 -0.15
CA GLU A 44 1.82 3.39 1.24
C GLU A 44 1.08 4.50 1.99
N ASP A 45 1.53 5.74 1.86
CA ASP A 45 0.89 6.91 2.46
C ASP A 45 -0.51 7.13 1.89
N TYR A 46 -0.66 7.04 0.56
CA TYR A 46 -1.94 7.17 -0.13
C TYR A 46 -2.97 6.12 0.32
N PHE A 47 -2.52 4.90 0.60
CA PHE A 47 -3.33 3.82 1.15
C PHE A 47 -3.32 3.77 2.68
N HIS A 48 -2.81 4.80 3.34
CA HIS A 48 -2.68 4.90 4.79
C HIS A 48 -2.08 3.62 5.42
N GLY A 49 -1.17 2.94 4.67
CA GLY A 49 -0.46 1.73 5.08
C GLY A 49 -1.25 0.41 5.00
N PHE A 50 -2.49 0.42 4.50
CA PHE A 50 -3.22 -0.83 4.25
C PHE A 50 -2.68 -1.59 3.04
N TYR A 51 -2.07 -0.87 2.13
CA TYR A 51 -1.43 -1.45 0.96
C TYR A 51 -0.06 -0.82 0.75
N THR A 52 0.96 -1.67 0.75
CA THR A 52 2.31 -1.31 0.35
C THR A 52 2.69 -2.20 -0.82
N PRO A 53 2.84 -1.66 -2.03
CA PRO A 53 3.29 -2.47 -3.16
C PRO A 53 4.70 -3.00 -2.90
N SER A 54 4.96 -4.22 -3.32
CA SER A 54 6.31 -4.77 -3.22
C SER A 54 7.25 -4.12 -4.23
N ALA A 55 8.53 -3.99 -3.89
CA ALA A 55 9.56 -3.57 -4.83
C ALA A 55 9.56 -4.46 -6.10
N GLY A 56 9.28 -5.77 -5.93
CA GLY A 56 9.17 -6.74 -7.03
C GLY A 56 7.98 -6.50 -7.98
N SER A 57 6.99 -5.69 -7.61
CA SER A 57 5.91 -5.26 -8.51
C SER A 57 6.15 -3.85 -9.07
N VAL A 58 6.70 -2.95 -8.28
CA VAL A 58 6.90 -1.54 -8.69
C VAL A 58 8.01 -1.41 -9.73
N TYR A 59 9.19 -1.96 -9.48
CA TYR A 59 10.33 -1.77 -10.39
C TYR A 59 10.12 -2.38 -11.79
N PRO A 60 9.57 -3.58 -11.96
CA PRO A 60 9.21 -4.08 -13.29
C PRO A 60 8.16 -3.21 -14.00
N THR A 61 7.21 -2.64 -13.25
CA THR A 61 6.21 -1.74 -13.84
C THR A 61 6.84 -0.42 -14.27
N LEU A 62 7.76 0.15 -13.48
CA LEU A 62 8.54 1.34 -13.86
C LEU A 62 9.37 1.09 -15.11
N GLN A 63 10.05 -0.06 -15.20
CA GLN A 63 10.84 -0.42 -16.38
C GLN A 63 9.93 -0.57 -17.61
N MET A 64 8.81 -1.25 -17.49
CA MET A 64 7.83 -1.38 -18.56
C MET A 64 7.34 0.00 -19.06
N LEU A 65 7.05 0.93 -18.17
CA LEU A 65 6.58 2.28 -18.51
C LEU A 65 7.70 3.13 -19.18
N ASP A 66 8.95 2.94 -18.76
CA ASP A 66 10.14 3.55 -19.37
C ASP A 66 10.33 3.00 -20.79
N ASP A 67 10.27 1.67 -20.96
CA ASP A 67 10.37 0.99 -22.28
C ASP A 67 9.24 1.40 -23.23
N MET A 68 8.04 1.70 -22.72
CA MET A 68 6.90 2.21 -23.50
C MET A 68 7.00 3.71 -23.82
N GLY A 69 8.00 4.42 -23.29
CA GLY A 69 8.17 5.86 -23.49
C GLY A 69 7.22 6.73 -22.67
N TYR A 70 6.51 6.17 -21.69
CA TYR A 70 5.62 6.93 -20.79
C TYR A 70 6.36 7.55 -19.61
N LEU A 71 7.54 7.03 -19.30
CA LEU A 71 8.48 7.59 -18.33
C LEU A 71 9.84 7.82 -19.00
N ASN A 72 10.60 8.74 -18.41
CA ASN A 72 12.04 8.85 -18.61
C ASN A 72 12.71 8.57 -17.29
N SER A 73 13.74 7.72 -17.30
CA SER A 73 14.61 7.53 -16.15
C SER A 73 15.93 8.31 -16.30
N SER A 74 16.35 8.97 -15.24
CA SER A 74 17.65 9.63 -15.15
C SER A 74 18.31 9.29 -13.84
N GLU A 75 19.64 9.28 -13.81
CA GLU A 75 20.39 9.05 -12.57
C GLU A 75 20.70 10.38 -11.89
N ARG A 76 20.36 10.49 -10.60
CA ARG A 76 20.71 11.60 -9.73
C ARG A 76 21.22 11.04 -8.40
N ASP A 77 22.43 11.46 -8.00
CA ASP A 77 23.07 11.02 -6.76
C ASP A 77 23.11 9.48 -6.60
N GLY A 78 23.42 8.76 -7.69
CA GLY A 78 23.50 7.31 -7.72
C GLY A 78 22.16 6.58 -7.63
N LYS A 79 21.02 7.30 -7.82
CA LYS A 79 19.66 6.75 -7.78
C LYS A 79 18.91 7.08 -9.04
N LYS A 80 18.11 6.10 -9.54
CA LYS A 80 17.18 6.34 -10.65
C LYS A 80 16.01 7.21 -10.21
N VAL A 81 15.80 8.32 -10.92
CA VAL A 81 14.64 9.21 -10.81
C VAL A 81 13.78 9.02 -12.03
N TYR A 82 12.49 8.82 -11.86
CA TYR A 82 11.51 8.63 -12.92
C TYR A 82 10.69 9.90 -13.09
N THR A 83 10.50 10.31 -14.33
CA THR A 83 9.73 11.49 -14.71
C THR A 83 8.72 11.08 -15.78
N ILE A 84 7.46 11.50 -15.64
CA ILE A 84 6.44 11.25 -16.65
C ILE A 84 6.73 12.08 -17.92
N THR A 85 6.59 11.45 -19.09
CA THR A 85 6.72 12.12 -20.39
C THR A 85 5.38 12.74 -20.80
N ASP A 86 5.39 13.54 -21.89
CA ASP A 86 4.16 14.08 -22.44
C ASP A 86 3.27 12.98 -23.04
N GLU A 87 3.87 11.92 -23.60
CA GLU A 87 3.18 10.71 -24.03
C GLU A 87 2.52 9.99 -22.83
N GLY A 88 3.22 9.90 -21.70
CA GLY A 88 2.67 9.33 -20.47
C GLY A 88 1.50 10.15 -19.92
N LYS A 89 1.58 11.47 -19.96
CA LYS A 89 0.47 12.37 -19.58
C LYS A 89 -0.73 12.23 -20.51
N LYS A 90 -0.47 12.13 -21.82
CA LYS A 90 -1.51 11.90 -22.82
C LYS A 90 -2.19 10.57 -22.58
N PHE A 91 -1.42 9.50 -22.40
CA PHE A 91 -1.94 8.17 -22.06
C PHE A 91 -2.82 8.19 -20.80
N LEU A 92 -2.39 8.86 -19.71
CA LEU A 92 -3.22 9.02 -18.52
C LEU A 92 -4.55 9.71 -18.82
N LYS A 93 -4.54 10.76 -19.64
CA LYS A 93 -5.75 11.50 -20.02
C LYS A 93 -6.72 10.65 -20.82
N GLU A 94 -6.19 9.81 -21.73
CA GLU A 94 -7.00 8.88 -22.54
C GLU A 94 -7.60 7.75 -21.70
N GLN A 95 -6.98 7.42 -20.55
CA GLN A 95 -7.41 6.36 -19.61
C GLN A 95 -8.12 6.91 -18.38
N GLN A 96 -8.68 8.10 -18.47
CA GLN A 96 -9.29 8.78 -17.32
C GLN A 96 -10.42 7.95 -16.68
N GLU A 97 -11.22 7.24 -17.49
CA GLU A 97 -12.29 6.36 -16.97
C GLU A 97 -11.74 5.23 -16.09
N VAL A 98 -10.61 4.64 -16.49
CA VAL A 98 -9.95 3.59 -15.69
C VAL A 98 -9.43 4.16 -14.38
N ILE A 99 -8.83 5.35 -14.44
CA ILE A 99 -8.31 6.05 -13.25
C ILE A 99 -9.45 6.39 -12.30
N ASP A 100 -10.58 6.86 -12.83
CA ASP A 100 -11.74 7.23 -12.03
C ASP A 100 -12.41 5.98 -11.43
N LYS A 101 -12.43 4.86 -12.17
CA LYS A 101 -12.85 3.55 -11.61
C LYS A 101 -11.94 3.12 -10.46
N ILE A 102 -10.62 3.20 -10.62
CA ILE A 102 -9.64 2.87 -9.57
C ILE A 102 -9.87 3.78 -8.36
N LYS A 103 -9.99 5.09 -8.57
CA LYS A 103 -10.28 6.06 -7.51
C LYS A 103 -11.64 5.83 -6.85
N GLY A 104 -12.66 5.44 -7.60
CA GLY A 104 -13.98 5.09 -7.10
C GLY A 104 -13.95 3.86 -6.22
N GLN A 105 -13.35 2.77 -6.69
CA GLN A 105 -13.15 1.55 -5.90
C GLN A 105 -12.39 1.84 -4.60
N MET A 106 -11.38 2.71 -4.68
CA MET A 106 -10.64 3.16 -3.52
C MET A 106 -11.51 4.00 -2.58
N LYS A 107 -12.36 4.88 -3.12
CA LYS A 107 -13.25 5.74 -2.34
C LYS A 107 -14.33 4.93 -1.61
N ASP A 108 -14.86 3.89 -2.25
CA ASP A 108 -15.86 2.99 -1.64
C ASP A 108 -15.26 2.17 -0.49
N TRP A 109 -13.97 1.87 -0.56
CA TRP A 109 -13.22 1.26 0.54
C TRP A 109 -12.93 2.27 1.67
N TRP A 110 -12.99 3.60 1.39
CA TRP A 110 -12.48 4.68 2.21
C TRP A 110 -13.56 5.66 2.68
N HIS A 111 -14.84 5.26 2.75
CA HIS A 111 -15.87 6.06 3.40
C HIS A 111 -16.27 5.55 4.79
N PRO A 112 -15.39 5.58 5.80
CA PRO A 112 -15.86 5.67 7.16
C PRO A 112 -16.43 7.07 7.33
N ARG A 113 -17.62 7.19 7.89
CA ARG A 113 -18.25 8.48 8.21
C ARG A 113 -17.40 9.30 9.20
N ASN A 114 -16.44 8.65 9.85
CA ASN A 114 -15.48 9.18 10.83
C ASN A 114 -14.07 8.86 10.37
N VAL A 115 -13.52 9.68 9.48
CA VAL A 115 -12.17 9.49 8.90
C VAL A 115 -11.09 9.63 9.99
N GLU A 116 -11.31 10.49 10.98
CA GLU A 116 -10.35 10.77 12.06
C GLU A 116 -10.22 9.58 13.00
N GLU A 117 -11.33 9.05 13.53
CA GLU A 117 -11.34 7.88 14.40
C GLU A 117 -10.83 6.62 13.71
N PHE A 118 -11.07 6.53 12.39
CA PHE A 118 -10.54 5.44 11.59
C PHE A 118 -9.02 5.51 11.48
N HIS A 119 -8.45 6.69 11.18
CA HIS A 119 -7.00 6.89 11.13
C HIS A 119 -6.34 6.57 12.48
N ASP A 120 -6.89 7.07 13.56
CA ASP A 120 -6.40 6.82 14.91
C ASP A 120 -6.39 5.33 15.23
N THR A 121 -7.47 4.62 14.89
CA THR A 121 -7.58 3.17 15.09
C THR A 121 -6.50 2.42 14.30
N ILE A 122 -6.24 2.82 13.06
CA ILE A 122 -5.21 2.19 12.22
C ILE A 122 -3.81 2.48 12.76
N ASP A 123 -3.55 3.68 13.25
CA ASP A 123 -2.25 4.03 13.82
C ASP A 123 -1.98 3.26 15.12
N GLU A 124 -3.01 2.99 15.93
CA GLU A 124 -2.91 2.10 17.09
C GLU A 124 -2.58 0.66 16.67
N LEU A 125 -3.25 0.11 15.66
CA LEU A 125 -2.94 -1.23 15.15
C LEU A 125 -1.51 -1.33 14.61
N ARG A 126 -1.03 -0.30 13.91
CA ARG A 126 0.37 -0.21 13.46
C ARG A 126 1.34 -0.14 14.63
N SER A 127 1.00 0.65 15.64
CA SER A 127 1.81 0.80 16.86
C SER A 127 1.94 -0.54 17.58
N LEU A 128 0.83 -1.26 17.71
CA LEU A 128 0.81 -2.61 18.28
C LEU A 128 1.69 -3.58 17.45
N GLY A 129 1.57 -3.57 16.14
CA GLY A 129 2.40 -4.39 15.24
C GLY A 129 3.90 -4.09 15.40
N ARG A 130 4.28 -2.81 15.47
CA ARG A 130 5.66 -2.38 15.72
C ARG A 130 6.17 -2.80 17.09
N LEU A 131 5.31 -2.69 18.13
CA LEU A 131 5.65 -3.10 19.49
C LEU A 131 5.95 -4.60 19.56
N VAL A 132 5.06 -5.42 19.02
CA VAL A 132 5.22 -6.88 18.98
C VAL A 132 6.45 -7.25 18.15
N GLY A 133 6.63 -6.65 16.96
CA GLY A 133 7.77 -6.94 16.08
C GLY A 133 9.12 -6.61 16.72
N ARG A 134 9.25 -5.44 17.36
CA ARG A 134 10.51 -5.05 18.04
C ARG A 134 10.87 -5.95 19.21
N LYS A 135 9.88 -6.49 19.91
CA LYS A 135 10.08 -7.35 21.10
C LYS A 135 10.11 -8.84 20.76
N ALA A 136 9.77 -9.21 19.54
CA ALA A 136 9.62 -10.60 19.10
C ALA A 136 10.85 -11.48 19.41
N HIS A 137 12.06 -10.95 19.18
CA HIS A 137 13.32 -11.69 19.40
C HIS A 137 13.70 -11.85 20.86
N HIS A 138 13.08 -11.12 21.77
CA HIS A 138 13.41 -11.11 23.21
C HIS A 138 12.28 -11.67 24.07
N LEU A 139 11.13 -12.04 23.48
CA LEU A 139 10.00 -12.60 24.23
C LEU A 139 10.24 -14.09 24.53
N LYS A 140 10.09 -14.44 25.80
CA LYS A 140 10.08 -15.86 26.22
C LYS A 140 8.83 -16.57 25.68
N PRO A 141 8.90 -17.89 25.40
CA PRO A 141 7.79 -18.66 24.84
C PRO A 141 6.46 -18.49 25.59
N GLU A 142 6.50 -18.43 26.92
CA GLU A 142 5.32 -18.29 27.78
C GLU A 142 4.62 -16.95 27.58
N LYS A 143 5.37 -15.89 27.27
CA LYS A 143 4.82 -14.55 26.99
C LYS A 143 4.10 -14.49 25.65
N TRP A 144 4.52 -15.30 24.68
CA TRP A 144 3.82 -15.40 23.38
C TRP A 144 2.40 -15.91 23.53
N GLY A 145 2.15 -16.88 24.44
CA GLY A 145 0.82 -17.37 24.75
C GLY A 145 -0.10 -16.23 25.24
N GLN A 146 0.41 -15.40 26.15
CA GLN A 146 -0.34 -14.25 26.69
C GLN A 146 -0.63 -13.21 25.61
N VAL A 147 0.34 -12.86 24.77
CA VAL A 147 0.16 -11.92 23.65
C VAL A 147 -0.88 -12.44 22.66
N LYS A 148 -0.79 -13.73 22.29
CA LYS A 148 -1.77 -14.39 21.39
C LYS A 148 -3.18 -14.33 21.97
N GLU A 149 -3.34 -14.61 23.25
CA GLU A 149 -4.67 -14.58 23.91
C GLU A 149 -5.29 -13.18 23.88
N ILE A 150 -4.50 -12.14 24.18
CA ILE A 150 -4.95 -10.75 24.14
C ILE A 150 -5.39 -10.36 22.72
N VAL A 151 -4.56 -10.64 21.72
CA VAL A 151 -4.86 -10.32 20.32
C VAL A 151 -6.11 -11.08 19.84
N SER A 152 -6.21 -12.39 20.17
CA SER A 152 -7.37 -13.21 19.79
C SER A 152 -8.67 -12.73 20.43
N ARG A 153 -8.61 -12.23 21.65
CA ARG A 153 -9.77 -11.61 22.31
C ARG A 153 -10.16 -10.30 21.63
N ALA A 154 -9.20 -9.40 21.41
CA ALA A 154 -9.44 -8.15 20.71
C ALA A 154 -10.05 -8.39 19.30
N CYS A 155 -9.58 -9.39 18.55
CA CYS A 155 -10.18 -9.74 17.26
C CYS A 155 -11.65 -10.13 17.41
N ARG A 156 -12.00 -10.97 18.37
CA ARG A 156 -13.42 -11.37 18.60
C ARG A 156 -14.30 -10.17 19.00
N ASP A 157 -13.79 -9.32 19.88
CA ASP A 157 -14.52 -8.13 20.34
C ASP A 157 -14.76 -7.15 19.17
N ILE A 158 -13.78 -6.98 18.29
CA ILE A 158 -13.91 -6.17 17.06
C ILE A 158 -14.89 -6.82 16.08
N GLU A 159 -14.81 -8.14 15.86
CA GLU A 159 -15.76 -8.88 15.01
C GLU A 159 -17.21 -8.73 15.51
N GLU A 160 -17.43 -8.71 16.82
CA GLU A 160 -18.76 -8.49 17.41
C GLU A 160 -19.27 -7.06 17.14
N ILE A 161 -18.40 -6.04 17.26
CA ILE A 161 -18.73 -4.63 16.99
C ILE A 161 -19.04 -4.41 15.50
N LEU A 162 -18.24 -4.99 14.62
CA LEU A 162 -18.39 -4.81 13.16
C LEU A 162 -19.57 -5.63 12.57
N GLY A 163 -20.14 -6.54 13.34
CA GLY A 163 -21.16 -7.47 12.86
C GLY A 163 -20.54 -8.62 12.06
N LYS A 164 -21.11 -9.82 12.22
CA LYS A 164 -20.70 -10.96 11.40
C LYS A 164 -21.11 -10.69 9.95
N THR A 165 -20.13 -10.49 9.11
CA THR A 165 -20.29 -10.42 7.65
C THR A 165 -20.60 -11.81 7.11
#